data_c55b0097e37fa15429f21551d4cee93a
#
_entry.id   c55b0097e37fa15429f21551d4cee93a
#
_cell.length_a   1.000
_cell.length_b   1.000
_cell.length_c   1.000
_cell.angle_alpha   90.00
_cell.angle_beta   90.00
_cell.angle_gamma   90.00
#
_symmetry.space_group_name_H-M   'P 1'
#
loop_
_entity.id
_entity.type
_entity.pdbx_description
1 polymer ?
#
loop_
_entity_poly.entity_id
_entity_poly.type
_entity_poly.pdbx_seq_one_letter_code
_entity_poly.pdbx_strand_id
1 'polypeptide(L)'
;MAVQLVAGETIAVGSPTTLQGRSPNQPYAVVFEDDGDTGYLYGLDFNKTDNPIVDALQIYNVANVTDREKPSVIQLVWSRDGLKAGLLINRYPHAAFDFQSKRGYCRTGFPPPDHWTQHSHDWSDDAPELFR
;
A
#
# COMPACT_ATOMS: atom_id res chain seq x y z
N MET A 1 4.88 19.73 -0.33
CA MET A 1 4.68 18.28 -0.34
C MET A 1 4.47 17.81 -1.76
N ALA A 2 5.14 16.74 -2.13
CA ALA A 2 5.24 16.33 -3.51
C ALA A 2 4.52 14.99 -3.79
N VAL A 3 3.28 14.86 -3.33
CA VAL A 3 2.48 13.67 -3.59
C VAL A 3 1.26 14.00 -4.42
N GLN A 4 0.84 13.03 -5.21
CA GLN A 4 -0.33 13.11 -6.06
C GLN A 4 -1.32 12.01 -5.67
N LEU A 5 -2.58 12.38 -5.51
CA LEU A 5 -3.65 11.41 -5.36
C LEU A 5 -3.93 10.80 -6.75
N VAL A 6 -3.80 9.49 -6.87
CA VAL A 6 -4.03 8.81 -8.16
C VAL A 6 -5.25 7.90 -8.13
N ALA A 7 -5.71 7.47 -6.95
CA ALA A 7 -6.92 6.66 -6.82
C ALA A 7 -7.51 6.85 -5.44
N GLY A 8 -8.83 6.79 -5.35
CA GLY A 8 -9.52 6.90 -4.07
C GLY A 8 -10.89 6.24 -4.14
N GLU A 9 -11.32 5.66 -3.04
CA GLU A 9 -12.61 5.00 -2.95
C GLU A 9 -13.06 4.93 -1.49
N THR A 10 -14.35 5.06 -1.28
CA THR A 10 -14.96 4.82 0.02
C THR A 10 -15.43 3.39 0.07
N ILE A 11 -14.98 2.65 1.08
CA ILE A 11 -15.27 1.22 1.21
C ILE A 11 -15.87 0.91 2.57
N ALA A 12 -16.46 -0.29 2.67
CA ALA A 12 -16.78 -0.92 3.95
C ALA A 12 -15.75 -2.04 4.18
N VAL A 13 -15.01 -1.96 5.29
CA VAL A 13 -14.01 -2.97 5.63
C VAL A 13 -14.68 -4.34 5.70
N GLY A 14 -14.10 -5.32 5.01
CA GLY A 14 -14.66 -6.67 4.92
C GLY A 14 -15.53 -6.90 3.68
N SER A 15 -15.86 -5.86 2.93
CA SER A 15 -16.52 -6.01 1.62
C SER A 15 -15.43 -6.12 0.55
N PRO A 16 -15.42 -7.20 -0.24
CA PRO A 16 -14.37 -7.39 -1.24
C PRO A 16 -14.23 -6.19 -2.17
N THR A 17 -13.03 -5.64 -2.24
CA THR A 17 -12.73 -4.41 -2.98
C THR A 17 -11.31 -4.47 -3.51
N THR A 18 -11.10 -3.99 -4.73
CA THR A 18 -9.77 -3.85 -5.32
C THR A 18 -9.66 -2.43 -5.88
N LEU A 19 -8.56 -1.75 -5.53
CA LEU A 19 -8.28 -0.40 -6.00
C LEU A 19 -6.84 -0.32 -6.46
N GLN A 20 -6.64 0.08 -7.72
CA GLN A 20 -5.30 0.19 -8.30
C GLN A 20 -4.92 1.64 -8.49
N GLY A 21 -3.66 1.97 -8.12
CA GLY A 21 -3.07 3.28 -8.39
C GLY A 21 -1.75 3.12 -9.12
N ARG A 22 -1.68 3.60 -10.37
CA ARG A 22 -0.45 3.55 -11.17
C ARG A 22 0.42 4.76 -10.93
N SER A 23 1.75 4.54 -10.99
CA SER A 23 2.69 5.64 -10.97
C SER A 23 2.43 6.59 -12.13
N PRO A 24 2.56 7.92 -11.91
CA PRO A 24 2.33 8.88 -12.97
C PRO A 24 3.36 8.81 -14.11
N ASN A 25 4.54 8.24 -13.88
CA ASN A 25 5.64 8.30 -14.85
C ASN A 25 6.60 7.11 -14.83
N GLN A 26 6.33 6.07 -14.02
CA GLN A 26 7.16 4.89 -13.91
C GLN A 26 6.33 3.63 -14.14
N PRO A 27 6.96 2.49 -14.50
CA PRO A 27 6.22 1.25 -14.76
C PRO A 27 5.87 0.51 -13.47
N TYR A 28 5.31 1.23 -12.50
CA TYR A 28 4.94 0.69 -11.19
C TYR A 28 3.48 0.95 -10.89
N ALA A 29 2.92 0.14 -10.01
CA ALA A 29 1.60 0.36 -9.46
C ALA A 29 1.52 -0.19 -8.04
N VAL A 30 0.56 0.29 -7.28
CA VAL A 30 0.14 -0.35 -6.04
C VAL A 30 -1.31 -0.77 -6.17
N VAL A 31 -1.67 -1.88 -5.53
CA VAL A 31 -3.03 -2.40 -5.52
C VAL A 31 -3.43 -2.64 -4.07
N PHE A 32 -4.50 -1.96 -3.65
CA PHE A 32 -5.14 -2.26 -2.38
C PHE A 32 -6.24 -3.28 -2.62
N GLU A 33 -6.26 -4.34 -1.82
CA GLU A 33 -7.29 -5.37 -1.90
C GLU A 33 -7.80 -5.72 -0.52
N ASP A 34 -9.12 -5.64 -0.34
CA ASP A 34 -9.82 -6.25 0.79
C ASP A 34 -10.52 -7.49 0.23
N ASP A 35 -10.10 -8.68 0.68
CA ASP A 35 -10.64 -9.94 0.17
C ASP A 35 -11.79 -10.48 1.03
N GLY A 36 -12.25 -9.69 2.01
CA GLY A 36 -13.28 -10.08 2.95
C GLY A 36 -12.73 -10.50 4.31
N ASP A 37 -11.48 -10.91 4.37
CA ASP A 37 -10.80 -11.34 5.61
C ASP A 37 -9.62 -10.46 5.96
N THR A 38 -8.88 -9.98 4.94
CA THR A 38 -7.64 -9.23 5.14
C THR A 38 -7.54 -8.12 4.10
N GLY A 39 -6.99 -6.99 4.50
CA GLY A 39 -6.63 -5.91 3.59
C GLY A 39 -5.13 -5.96 3.30
N TYR A 40 -4.78 -5.95 2.00
CA TYR A 40 -3.41 -5.99 1.50
C TYR A 40 -3.10 -4.80 0.61
N LEU A 41 -1.82 -4.42 0.59
CA LEU A 41 -1.29 -3.52 -0.42
C LEU A 41 -0.15 -4.23 -1.13
N TYR A 42 -0.29 -4.40 -2.46
CA TYR A 42 0.72 -5.02 -3.31
C TYR A 42 1.48 -3.95 -4.07
N GLY A 43 2.80 -4.11 -4.17
CA GLY A 43 3.62 -3.31 -5.07
C GLY A 43 3.89 -4.09 -6.34
N LEU A 44 3.71 -3.46 -7.50
CA LEU A 44 3.87 -4.08 -8.81
C LEU A 44 4.94 -3.36 -9.61
N ASP A 45 5.78 -4.15 -10.30
CA ASP A 45 6.76 -3.66 -11.26
C ASP A 45 6.47 -4.34 -12.61
N PHE A 46 5.97 -3.56 -13.59
CA PHE A 46 5.57 -4.08 -14.89
C PHE A 46 6.76 -4.43 -15.78
N ASN A 47 7.97 -4.10 -15.38
CA ASN A 47 9.19 -4.54 -16.09
C ASN A 47 9.58 -5.97 -15.74
N LYS A 48 9.01 -6.54 -14.69
CA LYS A 48 9.25 -7.95 -14.35
C LYS A 48 8.49 -8.84 -15.33
N THR A 49 9.18 -9.83 -15.88
CA THR A 49 8.62 -10.68 -16.94
C THR A 49 7.72 -11.79 -16.43
N ASP A 50 7.93 -12.24 -15.20
CA ASP A 50 7.15 -13.34 -14.62
C ASP A 50 6.00 -12.77 -13.77
N ASN A 51 6.18 -12.75 -12.47
CA ASN A 51 5.20 -12.20 -11.55
C ASN A 51 5.53 -10.72 -11.29
N PRO A 52 4.64 -9.77 -11.61
CA PRO A 52 4.93 -8.36 -11.41
C PRO A 52 4.95 -7.95 -9.94
N ILE A 53 4.45 -8.79 -9.02
CA ILE A 53 4.40 -8.44 -7.60
C ILE A 53 5.82 -8.36 -7.04
N VAL A 54 6.18 -7.18 -6.55
CA VAL A 54 7.48 -6.94 -5.89
C VAL A 54 7.39 -7.36 -4.43
N ASP A 55 6.30 -6.99 -3.76
CA ASP A 55 6.10 -7.27 -2.35
C ASP A 55 4.63 -7.08 -2.00
N ALA A 56 4.24 -7.55 -0.82
CA ALA A 56 2.88 -7.43 -0.30
C ALA A 56 2.94 -7.01 1.16
N LEU A 57 2.07 -6.09 1.53
CA LEU A 57 1.95 -5.58 2.89
C LEU A 57 0.58 -5.94 3.44
N GLN A 58 0.53 -6.50 4.64
CA GLN A 58 -0.73 -6.75 5.33
C GLN A 58 -1.15 -5.49 6.07
N ILE A 59 -2.25 -4.90 5.66
CA ILE A 59 -2.71 -3.62 6.19
C ILE A 59 -3.59 -3.81 7.44
N TYR A 60 -4.52 -4.77 7.37
CA TYR A 60 -5.39 -5.09 8.50
C TYR A 60 -5.98 -6.49 8.35
N ASN A 61 -6.39 -7.06 9.48
CA ASN A 61 -7.30 -8.20 9.51
C ASN A 61 -8.70 -7.68 9.79
N VAL A 62 -9.67 -8.05 8.96
CA VAL A 62 -11.04 -7.56 9.09
C VAL A 62 -11.59 -7.84 10.49
N ALA A 63 -11.32 -9.02 11.05
CA ALA A 63 -11.81 -9.40 12.36
C ALA A 63 -11.31 -8.47 13.49
N ASN A 64 -10.19 -7.78 13.27
CA ASN A 64 -9.59 -6.91 14.28
C ASN A 64 -9.98 -5.43 14.11
N VAL A 65 -10.72 -5.10 13.06
CA VAL A 65 -11.11 -3.71 12.81
C VAL A 65 -12.40 -3.42 13.58
N THR A 66 -12.35 -2.39 14.41
CA THR A 66 -13.56 -1.86 15.06
C THR A 66 -14.29 -0.95 14.09
N ASP A 67 -15.58 -0.71 14.33
CA ASP A 67 -16.38 0.21 13.51
C ASP A 67 -16.37 -0.13 12.01
N ARG A 68 -16.39 -1.43 11.68
CA ARG A 68 -16.37 -1.87 10.27
C ARG A 68 -17.57 -1.39 9.47
N GLU A 69 -18.66 -1.13 10.13
CA GLU A 69 -19.91 -0.62 9.52
C GLU A 69 -19.77 0.84 9.08
N LYS A 70 -18.79 1.57 9.61
CA LYS A 70 -18.54 2.94 9.18
C LYS A 70 -17.72 2.95 7.91
N PRO A 71 -18.06 3.80 6.93
CA PRO A 71 -17.26 3.86 5.70
C PRO A 71 -15.84 4.34 5.96
N SER A 72 -14.89 3.77 5.23
CA SER A 72 -13.49 4.16 5.26
C SER A 72 -13.08 4.69 3.89
N VAL A 73 -12.35 5.79 3.88
CA VAL A 73 -11.84 6.39 2.66
C VAL A 73 -10.43 5.89 2.41
N ILE A 74 -10.26 5.15 1.32
CA ILE A 74 -8.97 4.62 0.90
C ILE A 74 -8.42 5.53 -0.18
N GLN A 75 -7.16 5.97 -0.03
CA GLN A 75 -6.50 6.82 -1.01
C GLN A 75 -5.11 6.26 -1.31
N LEU A 76 -4.79 6.18 -2.60
CA LEU A 76 -3.46 5.79 -3.08
C LEU A 76 -2.79 7.03 -3.65
N VAL A 77 -1.59 7.33 -3.15
CA VAL A 77 -0.83 8.51 -3.52
C VAL A 77 0.54 8.10 -4.04
N TRP A 78 1.12 8.94 -4.89
CA TRP A 78 2.46 8.74 -5.43
C TRP A 78 3.29 10.00 -5.29
N SER A 79 4.60 9.82 -5.09
CA SER A 79 5.54 10.92 -5.19
C SER A 79 5.63 11.42 -6.63
N ARG A 80 6.13 12.64 -6.81
CA ARG A 80 6.23 13.28 -8.12
C ARG A 80 7.11 12.50 -9.09
N ASP A 81 8.20 11.92 -8.58
CA ASP A 81 9.11 11.13 -9.41
C ASP A 81 8.56 9.73 -9.72
N GLY A 82 7.42 9.36 -9.15
CA GLY A 82 6.79 8.08 -9.41
C GLY A 82 7.48 6.87 -8.81
N LEU A 83 8.41 7.08 -7.88
CA LEU A 83 9.20 6.01 -7.27
C LEU A 83 8.67 5.57 -5.92
N LYS A 84 7.76 6.35 -5.31
CA LYS A 84 7.24 6.07 -3.98
C LYS A 84 5.73 6.19 -3.96
N ALA A 85 5.07 5.21 -3.33
CA ALA A 85 3.63 5.18 -3.22
C ALA A 85 3.21 5.10 -1.76
N GLY A 86 2.00 5.56 -1.46
CA GLY A 86 1.46 5.50 -0.11
C GLY A 86 0.00 5.13 -0.09
N LEU A 87 -0.42 4.55 1.02
CA LEU A 87 -1.81 4.22 1.31
C LEU A 87 -2.26 5.05 2.50
N LEU A 88 -3.33 5.82 2.29
CA LEU A 88 -3.99 6.56 3.35
C LEU A 88 -5.35 5.93 3.61
N ILE A 89 -5.70 5.75 4.88
CA ILE A 89 -7.03 5.35 5.31
C ILE A 89 -7.56 6.46 6.19
N ASN A 90 -8.67 7.07 5.78
CA ASN A 90 -9.26 8.21 6.46
C ASN A 90 -8.24 9.34 6.67
N ARG A 91 -7.43 9.57 5.62
CA ARG A 91 -6.37 10.58 5.56
C ARG A 91 -5.18 10.32 6.50
N TYR A 92 -5.10 9.11 7.04
CA TYR A 92 -4.01 8.73 7.93
C TYR A 92 -3.10 7.73 7.20
N PRO A 93 -1.77 7.96 7.18
CA PRO A 93 -0.87 7.06 6.44
C PRO A 93 -0.76 5.71 7.14
N HIS A 94 -0.99 4.65 6.39
CA HIS A 94 -0.94 3.26 6.87
C HIS A 94 0.17 2.45 6.24
N ALA A 95 0.59 2.79 5.03
CA ALA A 95 1.62 2.04 4.32
C ALA A 95 2.32 2.92 3.32
N ALA A 96 3.55 2.56 3.00
CA ALA A 96 4.36 3.22 1.99
C ALA A 96 5.19 2.19 1.24
N PHE A 97 5.43 2.44 -0.04
CA PHE A 97 6.25 1.59 -0.88
C PHE A 97 7.33 2.45 -1.55
N ASP A 98 8.58 2.04 -1.36
CA ASP A 98 9.72 2.68 -2.03
C ASP A 98 10.22 1.72 -3.11
N PHE A 99 9.90 2.03 -4.37
CA PHE A 99 10.29 1.17 -5.49
C PHE A 99 11.77 1.29 -5.84
N GLN A 100 12.42 2.35 -5.43
CA GLN A 100 13.85 2.52 -5.66
C GLN A 100 14.64 1.53 -4.82
N SER A 101 14.27 1.36 -3.55
CA SER A 101 14.88 0.36 -2.66
C SER A 101 14.16 -0.98 -2.68
N LYS A 102 13.01 -1.05 -3.37
CA LYS A 102 12.12 -2.23 -3.45
C LYS A 102 11.65 -2.68 -2.08
N ARG A 103 11.27 -1.72 -1.24
CA ARG A 103 10.92 -1.98 0.14
C ARG A 103 9.59 -1.35 0.49
N GLY A 104 8.74 -2.13 1.19
CA GLY A 104 7.48 -1.68 1.71
C GLY A 104 7.50 -1.51 3.21
N TYR A 105 6.64 -0.63 3.70
CA TYR A 105 6.48 -0.33 5.13
C TYR A 105 5.00 -0.25 5.44
N CYS A 106 4.57 -0.85 6.55
CA CYS A 106 3.19 -0.70 7.00
C CYS A 106 3.11 -0.74 8.52
N ARG A 107 2.01 -0.21 9.07
CA ARG A 107 1.87 -0.07 10.52
C ARG A 107 1.79 -1.41 11.24
N THR A 108 1.29 -2.46 10.57
CA THR A 108 1.29 -3.79 11.16
C THR A 108 2.68 -4.43 11.17
N GLY A 109 3.56 -4.02 10.25
CA GLY A 109 4.86 -4.63 10.05
C GLY A 109 4.81 -6.01 9.42
N PHE A 110 3.65 -6.48 8.96
CA PHE A 110 3.48 -7.82 8.42
C PHE A 110 3.42 -7.82 6.89
N PRO A 111 3.81 -8.92 6.24
CA PRO A 111 4.41 -10.12 6.84
C PRO A 111 5.85 -9.91 7.28
N PRO A 112 6.37 -10.77 8.18
CA PRO A 112 7.77 -10.70 8.59
C PRO A 112 8.69 -11.11 7.43
N PRO A 113 9.99 -10.76 7.50
CA PRO A 113 10.94 -11.17 6.47
C PRO A 113 11.00 -12.69 6.32
N ASP A 114 11.07 -13.16 5.07
CA ASP A 114 11.25 -14.56 4.75
C ASP A 114 12.08 -14.69 3.46
N HIS A 115 12.08 -15.88 2.84
CA HIS A 115 12.85 -16.11 1.62
C HIS A 115 12.31 -15.33 0.42
N TRP A 116 11.06 -14.88 0.47
CA TRP A 116 10.42 -14.15 -0.62
C TRP A 116 10.56 -12.63 -0.43
N THR A 117 10.37 -12.15 0.79
CA THR A 117 10.62 -10.76 1.12
C THR A 117 11.73 -10.71 2.16
N GLN A 118 12.85 -10.10 1.80
CA GLN A 118 14.06 -10.12 2.63
C GLN A 118 14.15 -8.92 3.56
N HIS A 119 13.16 -8.02 3.51
CA HIS A 119 13.18 -6.78 4.26
C HIS A 119 12.09 -6.79 5.32
N SER A 120 12.37 -6.14 6.44
CA SER A 120 11.36 -5.84 7.44
C SER A 120 10.34 -4.86 6.85
N HIS A 121 9.06 -5.07 7.15
CA HIS A 121 7.99 -4.15 6.78
C HIS A 121 7.62 -3.19 7.91
N ASP A 122 8.45 -3.10 8.94
CA ASP A 122 8.16 -2.29 10.11
C ASP A 122 8.01 -0.82 9.74
N TRP A 123 6.96 -0.21 10.27
CA TRP A 123 6.72 1.22 10.09
C TRP A 123 7.80 2.01 10.80
N SER A 124 8.26 3.06 10.14
CA SER A 124 9.23 4.01 10.70
C SER A 124 8.61 5.39 10.68
N ASP A 125 8.92 6.21 11.66
CA ASP A 125 8.51 7.62 11.67
C ASP A 125 9.07 8.37 10.46
N ASP A 126 10.11 7.84 9.83
CA ASP A 126 10.70 8.39 8.62
C ASP A 126 9.93 8.00 7.35
N ALA A 127 9.01 7.02 7.42
CA ALA A 127 8.29 6.57 6.24
C ALA A 127 7.54 7.69 5.53
N PRO A 128 6.84 8.63 6.21
CA PRO A 128 6.21 9.75 5.52
C PRO A 128 7.21 10.68 4.82
N GLU A 129 8.47 10.69 5.23
CA GLU A 129 9.50 11.50 4.60
C GLU A 129 9.83 11.03 3.17
N LEU A 130 9.49 9.78 2.84
CA LEU A 130 9.71 9.24 1.50
C LEU A 130 8.99 10.07 0.42
N PHE A 131 7.98 10.81 0.80
CA PHE A 131 7.14 11.58 -0.12
C PHE A 131 7.55 13.04 -0.25
N ARG A 132 8.58 13.43 0.42
CA ARG A 132 9.07 14.82 0.38
C ARG A 132 10.14 15.04 -0.66
#